data_49e7507a9b2f3f8cbfd50aa0f981156c
#
_entry.id   49e7507a9b2f3f8cbfd50aa0f981156c
#
_cell.length_a   1.000
_cell.length_b   1.000
_cell.length_c   1.000
_cell.angle_alpha   90.00
_cell.angle_beta   90.00
_cell.angle_gamma   90.00
#
_symmetry.space_group_name_H-M   'P 1'
#
loop_
_entity.id
_entity.type
_entity.pdbx_description
1 polymer ?
#
loop_
_entity_poly.entity_id
_entity_poly.type
_entity_poly.pdbx_seq_one_letter_code
_entity_poly.pdbx_strand_id
1 'polypeptide(L)'
;MKNRRRNIALFSVLMCVAAAVLLNWSYNNRWGKPDRVMVAMEDEELAEANATKDKAVNSGYFAEARLTRQMSRDEALQLLQSAASADAASQETIDSAMNAIAAMATCSMQETQIENLLLAKDFADCVVYIGNGAVTVAVPAPIDGLSEEAVARITDIICTETEYDATQLNIIEVKA
;
A
#
# COMPACT_ATOMS: atom_id res chain seq x y z
N MET A 1 -28.51 15.31 -49.69
CA MET A 1 -28.95 15.66 -48.32
C MET A 1 -28.44 14.69 -47.27
N LYS A 2 -27.99 13.48 -47.58
CA LYS A 2 -27.54 12.44 -46.62
C LYS A 2 -26.20 12.77 -45.90
N ASN A 3 -25.27 13.46 -46.56
CA ASN A 3 -23.98 13.80 -46.00
C ASN A 3 -24.03 14.94 -44.96
N ARG A 4 -24.95 15.87 -45.09
CA ARG A 4 -25.13 16.97 -44.11
C ARG A 4 -25.59 16.44 -42.74
N ARG A 5 -26.50 15.46 -42.71
CA ARG A 5 -26.98 14.87 -41.45
C ARG A 5 -25.87 14.06 -40.73
N ARG A 6 -25.02 13.38 -41.51
CA ARG A 6 -23.87 12.61 -40.97
C ARG A 6 -22.79 13.52 -40.38
N ASN A 7 -22.52 14.65 -41.03
CA ASN A 7 -21.60 15.63 -40.51
C ASN A 7 -22.12 16.34 -39.26
N ILE A 8 -23.42 16.62 -39.16
CA ILE A 8 -24.04 17.20 -37.98
C ILE A 8 -23.98 16.22 -36.80
N ALA A 9 -24.19 14.93 -37.03
CA ALA A 9 -24.07 13.90 -36.00
C ALA A 9 -22.62 13.77 -35.49
N LEU A 10 -21.63 13.83 -36.38
CA LEU A 10 -20.22 13.81 -36.02
C LEU A 10 -19.82 15.06 -35.21
N PHE A 11 -20.29 16.24 -35.60
CA PHE A 11 -20.08 17.48 -34.85
C PHE A 11 -20.74 17.44 -33.46
N SER A 12 -21.92 16.85 -33.33
CA SER A 12 -22.61 16.69 -32.06
C SER A 12 -21.83 15.79 -31.10
N VAL A 13 -21.30 14.65 -31.57
CA VAL A 13 -20.48 13.74 -30.76
C VAL A 13 -19.18 14.42 -30.34
N LEU A 14 -18.53 15.14 -31.27
CA LEU A 14 -17.27 15.86 -30.94
C LEU A 14 -17.51 16.96 -29.88
N MET A 15 -18.65 17.67 -29.98
CA MET A 15 -19.04 18.69 -28.98
C MET A 15 -19.29 18.05 -27.59
N CYS A 16 -19.94 16.89 -27.54
CA CYS A 16 -20.18 16.18 -26.27
C CYS A 16 -18.87 15.72 -25.61
N VAL A 17 -17.90 15.23 -26.40
CA VAL A 17 -16.59 14.81 -25.89
C VAL A 17 -15.80 16.02 -25.39
N ALA A 18 -15.81 17.13 -26.13
CA ALA A 18 -15.16 18.37 -25.70
C ALA A 18 -15.79 18.92 -24.41
N ALA A 19 -17.12 18.89 -24.29
CA ALA A 19 -17.82 19.29 -23.06
C ALA A 19 -17.47 18.39 -21.87
N ALA A 20 -17.36 17.07 -22.07
CA ALA A 20 -16.98 16.13 -21.02
C ALA A 20 -15.54 16.37 -20.52
N VAL A 21 -14.60 16.65 -21.44
CA VAL A 21 -13.21 16.98 -21.08
C VAL A 21 -13.14 18.32 -20.34
N LEU A 22 -13.88 19.32 -20.77
CA LEU A 22 -13.93 20.64 -20.09
C LEU A 22 -14.57 20.53 -18.70
N LEU A 23 -15.64 19.73 -18.56
CA LEU A 23 -16.26 19.48 -17.26
C LEU A 23 -15.31 18.73 -16.32
N ASN A 24 -14.63 17.72 -16.82
CA ASN A 24 -13.63 16.98 -16.02
C ASN A 24 -12.45 17.88 -15.61
N TRP A 25 -11.94 18.71 -16.54
CA TRP A 25 -10.88 19.67 -16.23
C TRP A 25 -11.35 20.76 -15.25
N SER A 26 -12.59 21.28 -15.44
CA SER A 26 -13.18 22.29 -14.54
C SER A 26 -13.44 21.70 -13.14
N TYR A 27 -13.92 20.45 -13.07
CA TYR A 27 -14.14 19.75 -11.80
C TYR A 27 -12.84 19.52 -11.05
N ASN A 28 -11.83 18.99 -11.74
CA ASN A 28 -10.50 18.74 -11.14
C ASN A 28 -9.79 20.04 -10.73
N ASN A 29 -10.00 21.14 -11.47
CA ASN A 29 -9.35 22.43 -11.15
C ASN A 29 -10.11 23.27 -10.11
N ARG A 30 -11.40 22.99 -9.87
CA ARG A 30 -12.21 23.68 -8.85
C ARG A 30 -12.11 23.07 -7.46
N TRP A 31 -11.84 21.76 -7.39
CA TRP A 31 -11.74 21.02 -6.13
C TRP A 31 -10.29 20.68 -5.76
N GLY A 32 -9.33 21.01 -6.61
CA GLY A 32 -7.90 20.72 -6.41
C GLY A 32 -7.04 21.86 -5.89
N LYS A 33 -7.63 23.02 -5.54
CA LYS A 33 -6.89 24.12 -4.90
C LYS A 33 -7.65 24.59 -3.66
N PRO A 34 -7.18 24.28 -2.46
CA PRO A 34 -7.60 25.05 -1.30
C PRO A 34 -7.07 26.49 -1.50
N ASP A 35 -7.98 27.47 -1.59
CA ASP A 35 -7.66 28.89 -1.54
C ASP A 35 -6.78 29.15 -0.31
N ARG A 36 -5.57 29.65 -0.54
CA ARG A 36 -4.72 30.20 0.50
C ARG A 36 -5.39 31.44 1.06
N VAL A 37 -6.19 31.25 2.09
CA VAL A 37 -6.49 32.36 3.01
C VAL A 37 -5.25 32.51 3.87
N MET A 38 -4.46 33.54 3.58
CA MET A 38 -3.42 34.04 4.48
C MET A 38 -4.13 34.62 5.73
N VAL A 39 -4.26 33.82 6.75
CA VAL A 39 -4.45 34.28 8.11
C VAL A 39 -3.16 33.95 8.84
N ALA A 40 -2.54 34.95 9.42
CA ALA A 40 -1.40 34.79 10.32
C ALA A 40 -1.89 33.97 11.53
N MET A 41 -1.57 32.68 11.55
CA MET A 41 -1.80 31.77 12.65
C MET A 41 -0.47 31.59 13.39
N GLU A 42 -0.55 31.59 14.70
CA GLU A 42 0.56 31.42 15.62
C GLU A 42 1.24 30.05 15.42
N ASP A 43 2.51 29.96 15.75
CA ASP A 43 3.40 28.82 15.45
C ASP A 43 2.91 27.44 15.93
N GLU A 44 2.01 27.35 16.90
CA GLU A 44 1.42 26.11 17.39
C GLU A 44 0.44 25.47 16.41
N GLU A 45 -0.34 26.25 15.67
CA GLU A 45 -1.35 25.75 14.73
C GLU A 45 -0.70 25.24 13.42
N LEU A 46 0.47 25.78 13.08
CA LEU A 46 1.30 25.28 11.96
C LEU A 46 1.93 23.91 12.25
N ALA A 47 2.27 23.65 13.50
CA ALA A 47 2.80 22.35 13.92
C ALA A 47 1.73 21.24 13.86
N GLU A 48 0.50 21.54 14.31
CA GLU A 48 -0.63 20.59 14.21
C GLU A 48 -1.06 20.36 12.74
N ALA A 49 -1.08 21.39 11.91
CA ALA A 49 -1.43 21.27 10.50
C ALA A 49 -0.40 20.43 9.72
N ASN A 50 0.89 20.57 10.03
CA ASN A 50 1.95 19.73 9.44
C ASN A 50 1.86 18.29 9.96
N ALA A 51 1.69 18.07 11.24
CA ALA A 51 1.51 16.73 11.82
C ALA A 51 0.31 15.99 11.23
N THR A 52 -0.79 16.70 10.93
CA THR A 52 -1.98 16.12 10.31
C THR A 52 -1.72 15.77 8.83
N LYS A 53 -0.94 16.57 8.12
CA LYS A 53 -0.58 16.35 6.73
C LYS A 53 0.40 15.17 6.58
N ASP A 54 1.38 15.11 7.45
CA ASP A 54 2.35 14.02 7.52
C ASP A 54 1.67 12.69 7.87
N LYS A 55 0.71 12.71 8.79
CA LYS A 55 -0.10 11.55 9.13
C LYS A 55 -0.97 11.07 7.96
N ALA A 56 -1.49 11.99 7.13
CA ALA A 56 -2.28 11.65 5.95
C ALA A 56 -1.42 11.07 4.82
N VAL A 57 -0.21 11.58 4.60
CA VAL A 57 0.73 11.06 3.59
C VAL A 57 1.20 9.67 3.97
N ASN A 58 1.58 9.45 5.23
CA ASN A 58 2.00 8.15 5.74
C ASN A 58 0.88 7.11 5.67
N SER A 59 -0.35 7.47 6.03
CA SER A 59 -1.48 6.52 5.95
C SER A 59 -1.76 6.06 4.52
N GLY A 60 -1.55 6.92 3.51
CA GLY A 60 -1.65 6.58 2.10
C GLY A 60 -0.61 5.53 1.68
N TYR A 61 0.65 5.70 2.08
CA TYR A 61 1.72 4.76 1.78
C TYR A 61 1.42 3.36 2.35
N PHE A 62 1.04 3.26 3.63
CA PHE A 62 0.78 1.97 4.27
C PHE A 62 -0.45 1.26 3.68
N ALA A 63 -1.49 2.01 3.31
CA ALA A 63 -2.67 1.47 2.64
C ALA A 63 -2.31 0.91 1.24
N GLU A 64 -1.53 1.64 0.46
CA GLU A 64 -1.05 1.22 -0.86
C GLU A 64 -0.12 0.01 -0.75
N ALA A 65 0.79 0.00 0.22
CA ALA A 65 1.71 -1.11 0.48
C ALA A 65 0.96 -2.41 0.80
N ARG A 66 -0.08 -2.35 1.64
CA ARG A 66 -0.95 -3.51 1.95
C ARG A 66 -1.72 -3.98 0.71
N LEU A 67 -2.27 -3.05 -0.07
CA LEU A 67 -2.99 -3.38 -1.29
C LEU A 67 -2.06 -4.07 -2.31
N THR A 68 -0.88 -3.52 -2.52
CA THR A 68 0.12 -4.10 -3.43
C THR A 68 0.55 -5.49 -2.97
N ARG A 69 0.79 -5.68 -1.67
CA ARG A 69 1.09 -7.00 -1.07
C ARG A 69 -0.03 -8.00 -1.34
N GLN A 70 -1.28 -7.59 -1.15
CA GLN A 70 -2.45 -8.46 -1.40
C GLN A 70 -2.55 -8.82 -2.88
N MET A 71 -2.46 -7.85 -3.78
CA MET A 71 -2.52 -8.10 -5.23
C MET A 71 -1.43 -9.07 -5.69
N SER A 72 -0.18 -8.88 -5.24
CA SER A 72 0.93 -9.77 -5.58
C SER A 72 0.71 -11.20 -5.06
N ARG A 73 0.10 -11.36 -3.90
CA ARG A 73 -0.27 -12.68 -3.36
C ARG A 73 -1.37 -13.34 -4.15
N ASP A 74 -2.42 -12.59 -4.48
CA ASP A 74 -3.54 -13.12 -5.26
C ASP A 74 -3.05 -13.60 -6.64
N GLU A 75 -2.15 -12.86 -7.28
CA GLU A 75 -1.51 -13.25 -8.53
C GLU A 75 -0.66 -14.52 -8.37
N ALA A 76 0.17 -14.59 -7.33
CA ALA A 76 0.99 -15.77 -7.05
C ALA A 76 0.12 -17.00 -6.74
N LEU A 77 -0.95 -16.85 -5.96
CA LEU A 77 -1.91 -17.92 -5.69
C LEU A 77 -2.56 -18.43 -6.97
N GLN A 78 -2.97 -17.53 -7.86
CA GLN A 78 -3.56 -17.89 -9.14
C GLN A 78 -2.58 -18.67 -10.03
N LEU A 79 -1.31 -18.26 -10.07
CA LEU A 79 -0.26 -18.96 -10.82
C LEU A 79 -0.01 -20.38 -10.26
N LEU A 80 0.08 -20.51 -8.92
CA LEU A 80 0.29 -21.81 -8.26
C LEU A 80 -0.91 -22.74 -8.49
N GLN A 81 -2.13 -22.24 -8.36
CA GLN A 81 -3.35 -22.99 -8.62
C GLN A 81 -3.45 -23.45 -10.10
N SER A 82 -3.09 -22.55 -11.04
CA SER A 82 -3.04 -22.89 -12.45
C SER A 82 -2.02 -23.98 -12.74
N ALA A 83 -0.85 -23.93 -12.12
CA ALA A 83 0.20 -24.93 -12.27
C ALA A 83 -0.23 -26.30 -11.70
N ALA A 84 -0.91 -26.29 -10.55
CA ALA A 84 -1.42 -27.51 -9.92
C ALA A 84 -2.59 -28.14 -10.69
N SER A 85 -3.38 -27.34 -11.42
CA SER A 85 -4.58 -27.76 -12.14
C SER A 85 -4.33 -28.08 -13.61
N ALA A 86 -3.10 -27.98 -14.10
CA ALA A 86 -2.77 -28.28 -15.50
C ALA A 86 -2.96 -29.77 -15.81
N ASP A 87 -3.57 -30.09 -16.96
CA ASP A 87 -3.89 -31.49 -17.37
C ASP A 87 -2.66 -32.43 -17.37
N ALA A 88 -1.46 -31.88 -17.56
CA ALA A 88 -0.19 -32.62 -17.56
C ALA A 88 0.65 -32.38 -16.30
N ALA A 89 0.07 -31.84 -15.22
CA ALA A 89 0.82 -31.60 -14.00
C ALA A 89 1.26 -32.93 -13.35
N SER A 90 2.56 -33.01 -13.06
CA SER A 90 3.07 -34.16 -12.29
C SER A 90 2.65 -34.04 -10.82
N GLN A 91 2.58 -35.17 -10.11
CA GLN A 91 2.29 -35.15 -8.66
C GLN A 91 3.28 -34.28 -7.90
N GLU A 92 4.56 -34.29 -8.29
CA GLU A 92 5.59 -33.43 -7.72
C GLU A 92 5.29 -31.93 -7.90
N THR A 93 4.75 -31.54 -9.07
CA THR A 93 4.35 -30.15 -9.35
C THR A 93 3.17 -29.75 -8.47
N ILE A 94 2.18 -30.62 -8.32
CA ILE A 94 1.01 -30.40 -7.48
C ILE A 94 1.44 -30.24 -6.02
N ASP A 95 2.25 -31.16 -5.50
CA ASP A 95 2.74 -31.12 -4.12
C ASP A 95 3.58 -29.89 -3.85
N SER A 96 4.43 -29.48 -4.78
CA SER A 96 5.23 -28.25 -4.70
C SER A 96 4.35 -26.99 -4.65
N ALA A 97 3.33 -26.91 -5.51
CA ALA A 97 2.39 -25.79 -5.52
C ALA A 97 1.58 -25.72 -4.21
N MET A 98 1.12 -26.86 -3.70
CA MET A 98 0.38 -26.91 -2.42
C MET A 98 1.25 -26.50 -1.23
N ASN A 99 2.51 -26.93 -1.20
CA ASN A 99 3.47 -26.49 -0.19
C ASN A 99 3.76 -24.99 -0.26
N ALA A 100 3.88 -24.41 -1.45
CA ALA A 100 4.08 -22.99 -1.64
C ALA A 100 2.86 -22.19 -1.18
N ILE A 101 1.65 -22.65 -1.48
CA ILE A 101 0.39 -22.03 -0.99
C ILE A 101 0.32 -22.08 0.56
N ALA A 102 0.65 -23.22 1.16
CA ALA A 102 0.67 -23.35 2.61
C ALA A 102 1.69 -22.41 3.26
N ALA A 103 2.90 -22.31 2.70
CA ALA A 103 3.92 -21.38 3.16
C ALA A 103 3.47 -19.91 3.06
N MET A 104 2.84 -19.52 1.94
CA MET A 104 2.27 -18.17 1.78
C MET A 104 1.18 -17.87 2.81
N ALA A 105 0.32 -18.83 3.12
CA ALA A 105 -0.71 -18.68 4.15
C ALA A 105 -0.09 -18.47 5.54
N THR A 106 0.95 -19.24 5.88
CA THR A 106 1.69 -19.10 7.14
C THR A 106 2.33 -17.73 7.26
N CYS A 107 3.06 -17.28 6.23
CA CYS A 107 3.65 -15.93 6.20
C CYS A 107 2.57 -14.85 6.37
N SER A 108 1.43 -14.98 5.70
CA SER A 108 0.33 -14.02 5.79
C SER A 108 -0.25 -13.90 7.21
N MET A 109 -0.37 -15.02 7.92
CA MET A 109 -0.84 -15.04 9.31
C MET A 109 0.19 -14.38 10.23
N GLN A 110 1.47 -14.71 10.09
CA GLN A 110 2.56 -14.13 10.89
C GLN A 110 2.68 -12.62 10.66
N GLU A 111 2.64 -12.15 9.42
CA GLU A 111 2.67 -10.71 9.09
C GLU A 111 1.52 -9.97 9.76
N THR A 112 0.29 -10.49 9.68
CA THR A 112 -0.88 -9.89 10.31
C THR A 112 -0.75 -9.86 11.83
N GLN A 113 -0.21 -10.92 12.43
CA GLN A 113 0.02 -11.01 13.87
C GLN A 113 1.05 -9.97 14.33
N ILE A 114 2.18 -9.85 13.63
CA ILE A 114 3.21 -8.86 13.94
C ILE A 114 2.67 -7.44 13.77
N GLU A 115 1.94 -7.14 12.69
CA GLU A 115 1.31 -5.84 12.48
C GLU A 115 0.39 -5.47 13.65
N ASN A 116 -0.47 -6.40 14.10
CA ASN A 116 -1.37 -6.17 15.23
C ASN A 116 -0.60 -5.93 16.55
N LEU A 117 0.50 -6.64 16.78
CA LEU A 117 1.33 -6.46 17.97
C LEU A 117 2.07 -5.11 17.95
N LEU A 118 2.58 -4.69 16.80
CA LEU A 118 3.20 -3.37 16.63
C LEU A 118 2.18 -2.26 16.90
N LEU A 119 0.98 -2.34 16.35
CA LEU A 119 -0.09 -1.38 16.63
C LEU A 119 -0.47 -1.36 18.11
N ALA A 120 -0.51 -2.53 18.78
CA ALA A 120 -0.77 -2.63 20.22
C ALA A 120 0.36 -2.05 21.09
N LYS A 121 1.53 -1.80 20.52
CA LYS A 121 2.71 -1.19 21.16
C LYS A 121 2.88 0.29 20.76
N ASP A 122 1.79 0.95 20.35
CA ASP A 122 1.70 2.38 20.03
C ASP A 122 2.44 2.81 18.76
N PHE A 123 2.78 1.89 17.85
CA PHE A 123 3.18 2.28 16.52
C PHE A 123 1.93 2.80 15.76
N ALA A 124 2.05 3.97 15.13
CA ALA A 124 0.92 4.64 14.49
C ALA A 124 0.38 3.86 13.27
N ASP A 125 1.26 3.19 12.54
CA ASP A 125 0.96 2.29 11.43
C ASP A 125 2.18 1.39 11.16
N CYS A 126 2.00 0.29 10.41
CA CYS A 126 3.12 -0.55 9.98
C CYS A 126 2.69 -1.48 8.84
N VAL A 127 3.64 -1.94 8.06
CA VAL A 127 3.47 -3.04 7.10
C VAL A 127 4.63 -4.00 7.24
N VAL A 128 4.30 -5.29 7.33
CA VAL A 128 5.27 -6.37 7.48
C VAL A 128 5.29 -7.25 6.23
N TYR A 129 6.47 -7.63 5.79
CA TYR A 129 6.71 -8.57 4.71
C TYR A 129 7.61 -9.68 5.20
N ILE A 130 7.18 -10.93 5.05
CA ILE A 130 7.98 -12.11 5.34
C ILE A 130 8.24 -12.84 4.02
N GLY A 131 9.52 -13.00 3.68
CA GLY A 131 9.91 -13.69 2.45
C GLY A 131 11.42 -13.79 2.29
N ASN A 132 11.87 -14.73 1.47
CA ASN A 132 13.29 -14.92 1.15
C ASN A 132 14.20 -15.11 2.37
N GLY A 133 13.69 -15.65 3.46
CA GLY A 133 14.46 -15.85 4.69
C GLY A 133 14.71 -14.57 5.49
N ALA A 134 13.92 -13.54 5.30
CA ALA A 134 14.01 -12.28 6.03
C ALA A 134 12.64 -11.70 6.35
N VAL A 135 12.59 -10.85 7.36
CA VAL A 135 11.42 -10.04 7.74
C VAL A 135 11.72 -8.58 7.47
N THR A 136 10.88 -7.93 6.70
CA THR A 136 10.97 -6.48 6.45
C THR A 136 9.78 -5.79 7.10
N VAL A 137 10.03 -4.80 7.92
CA VAL A 137 9.01 -3.99 8.61
C VAL A 137 9.15 -2.54 8.19
N ALA A 138 8.11 -1.98 7.59
CA ALA A 138 8.01 -0.56 7.33
C ALA A 138 7.17 0.10 8.44
N VAL A 139 7.68 1.16 9.04
CA VAL A 139 7.01 1.93 10.09
C VAL A 139 7.19 3.43 9.82
N PRO A 140 6.22 4.27 10.22
CA PRO A 140 6.40 5.71 10.15
C PRO A 140 7.49 6.15 11.12
N ALA A 141 8.39 7.00 10.66
CA ALA A 141 9.49 7.51 11.47
C ALA A 141 9.48 9.05 11.48
N PRO A 142 9.87 9.67 12.61
CA PRO A 142 10.18 11.08 12.67
C PRO A 142 11.33 11.47 11.71
N ILE A 143 11.50 12.76 11.47
CA ILE A 143 12.57 13.28 10.61
C ILE A 143 13.96 12.83 11.09
N ASP A 144 14.14 12.74 12.42
CA ASP A 144 15.38 12.31 13.07
C ASP A 144 15.59 10.78 13.05
N GLY A 145 14.61 10.02 12.53
CA GLY A 145 14.64 8.56 12.48
C GLY A 145 13.98 7.89 13.69
N LEU A 146 13.99 6.56 13.71
CA LEU A 146 13.49 5.77 14.85
C LEU A 146 14.44 5.81 16.02
N SER A 147 13.91 5.86 17.23
CA SER A 147 14.72 5.72 18.46
C SER A 147 15.24 4.29 18.60
N GLU A 148 16.37 4.12 19.28
CA GLU A 148 16.93 2.80 19.60
C GLU A 148 15.91 1.92 20.35
N GLU A 149 15.10 2.53 21.22
CA GLU A 149 14.04 1.84 21.94
C GLU A 149 12.95 1.32 20.99
N ALA A 150 12.54 2.10 19.98
CA ALA A 150 11.57 1.67 18.99
C ALA A 150 12.11 0.50 18.14
N VAL A 151 13.36 0.60 17.71
CA VAL A 151 14.05 -0.48 16.98
C VAL A 151 14.15 -1.75 17.82
N ALA A 152 14.54 -1.64 19.09
CA ALA A 152 14.62 -2.79 20.01
C ALA A 152 13.25 -3.44 20.21
N ARG A 153 12.18 -2.64 20.33
CA ARG A 153 10.81 -3.13 20.50
C ARG A 153 10.31 -3.88 19.27
N ILE A 154 10.58 -3.37 18.06
CA ILE A 154 10.26 -4.06 16.81
C ILE A 154 11.00 -5.40 16.73
N THR A 155 12.29 -5.38 17.03
CA THR A 155 13.16 -6.57 17.00
C THR A 155 12.66 -7.64 17.98
N ASP A 156 12.34 -7.26 19.22
CA ASP A 156 11.83 -8.15 20.25
C ASP A 156 10.53 -8.85 19.83
N ILE A 157 9.58 -8.10 19.28
CA ILE A 157 8.31 -8.66 18.79
C ILE A 157 8.60 -9.71 17.71
N ILE A 158 9.43 -9.38 16.71
CA ILE A 158 9.68 -10.27 15.58
C ILE A 158 10.40 -11.53 16.00
N CYS A 159 11.45 -11.41 16.82
CA CYS A 159 12.19 -12.57 17.31
C CYS A 159 11.35 -13.46 18.26
N THR A 160 10.31 -12.90 18.90
CA THR A 160 9.40 -13.66 19.76
C THR A 160 8.32 -14.39 18.96
N GLU A 161 7.78 -13.75 17.92
CA GLU A 161 6.65 -14.27 17.14
C GLU A 161 7.06 -15.11 15.93
N THR A 162 8.35 -15.11 15.59
CA THR A 162 8.89 -15.82 14.43
C THR A 162 10.18 -16.55 14.78
N GLU A 163 10.64 -17.42 13.88
CA GLU A 163 11.94 -18.09 14.00
C GLU A 163 13.10 -17.25 13.42
N TYR A 164 12.86 -15.99 13.05
CA TYR A 164 13.86 -15.11 12.47
C TYR A 164 14.69 -14.40 13.55
N ASP A 165 15.99 -14.32 13.28
CA ASP A 165 16.95 -13.58 14.11
C ASP A 165 16.99 -12.10 13.73
N ALA A 166 17.52 -11.27 14.64
CA ALA A 166 17.73 -9.83 14.40
C ALA A 166 18.59 -9.51 13.15
N THR A 167 19.46 -10.45 12.72
CA THR A 167 20.26 -10.30 11.50
C THR A 167 19.47 -10.48 10.20
N GLN A 168 18.29 -11.07 10.28
CA GLN A 168 17.37 -11.29 9.16
C GLN A 168 16.25 -10.24 9.14
N LEU A 169 16.29 -9.28 10.07
CA LEU A 169 15.34 -8.20 10.19
C LEU A 169 15.81 -6.96 9.43
N ASN A 170 14.90 -6.41 8.60
CA ASN A 170 15.11 -5.16 7.90
C ASN A 170 14.01 -4.16 8.32
N ILE A 171 14.41 -3.02 8.89
CA ILE A 171 13.49 -1.97 9.31
C ILE A 171 13.58 -0.81 8.32
N ILE A 172 12.45 -0.45 7.72
CA ILE A 172 12.31 0.65 6.77
C ILE A 172 11.60 1.81 7.46
N GLU A 173 12.29 2.93 7.56
CA GLU A 173 11.74 4.18 8.06
C GLU A 173 10.98 4.91 6.95
N VAL A 174 9.67 5.02 7.09
CA VAL A 174 8.83 5.81 6.18
C VAL A 174 8.75 7.23 6.73
N LYS A 175 9.51 8.13 6.13
CA LYS A 175 9.52 9.56 6.52
C LYS A 175 8.40 10.30 5.81
N ALA A 176 7.76 11.21 6.53
CA ALA A 176 6.72 12.09 6.02
C ALA A 176 7.28 13.22 5.14
#